data_a1be470312000da7a42264f4c944fb7e
#
_entry.id   a1be470312000da7a42264f4c944fb7e
#
_cell.length_a   1.000
_cell.length_b   1.000
_cell.length_c   1.000
_cell.angle_alpha   90.00
_cell.angle_beta   90.00
_cell.angle_gamma   90.00
#
_symmetry.space_group_name_H-M   'P 1'
#
loop_
_entity.id
_entity.type
_entity.pdbx_description
1 polymer ?
#
loop_
_entity_poly.entity_id
_entity_poly.type
_entity_poly.pdbx_seq_one_letter_code
_entity_poly.pdbx_strand_id
1 'polypeptide(L)'
;FMDWAKPALSNLKLRGSWGTIGNQDVAANSFISTMTSTNSGWVMGGKNQLSLEAPTVISDGLTWERVSTLDLGVDMRFFKNELGVTFDYYHRVTSDMHTAGEALPSTFGAATPKINFGELTTNGWELAVDYNHRFANGLGISARASVSHVVERITKWNKTDRNIDGNYEGKRLGEIWGYESDRLFQVDDFNVTTDANGKKVYTLKDGIPSQALYEKGAFKFQPGDMKYKDLDGDKKITYGKNTVEDHGDQKVIGNYLPNYEYSFTLGANWKGIDFSAYFQGVGKRDFWATGSVPIPCGGSGWGDSMFDHQMDYW
;
A
#
# COMPACT_ATOMS: atom_id res chain seq x y z
N PHE A 1 33.72 -12.91 -31.32
CA PHE A 1 32.32 -13.14 -31.71
C PHE A 1 31.57 -11.82 -32.00
N MET A 2 31.95 -10.70 -31.35
CA MET A 2 31.30 -9.37 -31.51
C MET A 2 32.31 -8.29 -31.89
N ASP A 3 33.25 -8.58 -32.77
CA ASP A 3 34.32 -7.64 -33.13
C ASP A 3 33.84 -6.35 -33.78
N TRP A 4 32.68 -6.43 -34.47
CA TRP A 4 32.02 -5.28 -35.07
C TRP A 4 31.49 -4.25 -34.00
N ALA A 5 31.20 -4.69 -32.78
CA ALA A 5 30.67 -3.84 -31.69
C ALA A 5 31.76 -3.30 -30.76
N LYS A 6 32.99 -3.84 -30.83
CA LYS A 6 34.13 -3.52 -29.95
C LYS A 6 34.48 -2.03 -29.83
N PRO A 7 34.30 -1.17 -30.82
CA PRO A 7 34.59 0.24 -30.67
C PRO A 7 33.70 0.93 -29.61
N ALA A 8 32.46 0.45 -29.44
CA ALA A 8 31.50 1.02 -28.50
C ALA A 8 31.23 0.08 -27.32
N LEU A 9 30.99 -1.21 -27.55
CA LEU A 9 30.60 -2.20 -26.55
C LEU A 9 31.84 -2.98 -26.08
N SER A 10 32.26 -2.74 -24.84
CA SER A 10 33.42 -3.42 -24.23
C SER A 10 33.08 -4.79 -23.65
N ASN A 11 31.87 -4.96 -23.14
CA ASN A 11 31.37 -6.21 -22.55
C ASN A 11 29.86 -6.30 -22.69
N LEU A 12 29.36 -7.51 -22.95
CA LEU A 12 27.94 -7.87 -22.89
C LEU A 12 27.81 -9.21 -22.18
N LYS A 13 27.03 -9.24 -21.12
CA LYS A 13 26.71 -10.47 -20.39
C LYS A 13 25.20 -10.59 -20.24
N LEU A 14 24.64 -11.70 -20.65
CA LEU A 14 23.26 -12.08 -20.40
C LEU A 14 23.21 -12.98 -19.17
N ARG A 15 22.23 -12.77 -18.32
CA ARG A 15 21.99 -13.55 -17.11
C ARG A 15 20.56 -14.10 -17.14
N GLY A 16 20.38 -15.29 -16.65
CA GLY A 16 19.08 -15.89 -16.43
C GLY A 16 19.17 -16.82 -15.23
N SER A 17 18.25 -16.71 -14.32
CA SER A 17 18.15 -17.60 -13.18
C SER A 17 16.70 -17.96 -12.89
N TRP A 18 16.50 -19.16 -12.41
CA TRP A 18 15.23 -19.61 -11.86
C TRP A 18 15.49 -20.40 -10.59
N GLY A 19 14.67 -20.17 -9.57
CA GLY A 19 14.81 -20.88 -8.31
C GLY A 19 13.56 -20.82 -7.47
N THR A 20 13.45 -21.75 -6.54
CA THR A 20 12.35 -21.82 -5.58
C THR A 20 12.90 -21.90 -4.17
N ILE A 21 12.33 -21.12 -3.25
CA ILE A 21 12.71 -21.07 -1.83
C ILE A 21 11.44 -21.27 -0.99
N GLY A 22 11.53 -22.07 0.07
CA GLY A 22 10.49 -22.17 1.09
C GLY A 22 10.59 -20.98 2.05
N ASN A 23 9.45 -20.38 2.37
CA ASN A 23 9.32 -19.35 3.39
C ASN A 23 8.51 -19.90 4.57
N GLN A 24 9.07 -19.87 5.76
CA GLN A 24 8.40 -20.28 6.99
C GLN A 24 8.41 -19.17 8.05
N ASP A 25 8.21 -17.94 7.61
CA ASP A 25 8.04 -16.79 8.51
C ASP A 25 6.66 -16.85 9.18
N VAL A 26 6.55 -17.78 10.12
CA VAL A 26 5.37 -18.00 10.95
C VAL A 26 5.78 -17.91 12.42
N ALA A 27 4.81 -17.54 13.28
CA ALA A 27 5.06 -17.52 14.71
C ALA A 27 5.54 -18.89 15.20
N ALA A 28 6.51 -18.91 16.11
CA ALA A 28 7.00 -20.13 16.73
C ALA A 28 5.81 -20.94 17.29
N ASN A 29 5.84 -22.26 17.08
CA ASN A 29 4.81 -23.19 17.53
C ASN A 29 3.41 -22.99 16.90
N SER A 30 3.26 -22.27 15.79
CA SER A 30 1.97 -22.08 15.10
C SER A 30 1.34 -23.39 14.60
N PHE A 31 2.09 -24.48 14.58
CA PHE A 31 1.67 -25.84 14.23
C PHE A 31 1.30 -26.69 15.45
N ILE A 32 1.34 -26.13 16.66
CA ILE A 32 0.97 -26.81 17.90
C ILE A 32 -0.33 -26.23 18.41
N SER A 33 -1.33 -27.09 18.64
CA SER A 33 -2.59 -26.69 19.28
C SER A 33 -2.32 -26.29 20.73
N THR A 34 -2.67 -25.08 21.08
CA THR A 34 -2.47 -24.51 22.41
C THR A 34 -3.79 -24.06 23.01
N MET A 35 -3.91 -24.11 24.32
CA MET A 35 -5.02 -23.55 25.08
C MET A 35 -4.51 -22.35 25.87
N THR A 36 -5.16 -21.20 25.68
CA THR A 36 -4.82 -19.99 26.41
C THR A 36 -5.56 -19.96 27.75
N SER A 37 -4.85 -19.63 28.82
CA SER A 37 -5.45 -19.38 30.13
C SER A 37 -5.65 -17.89 30.32
N THR A 38 -6.88 -17.48 30.58
CA THR A 38 -7.26 -16.08 30.78
C THR A 38 -8.06 -15.89 32.06
N ASN A 39 -8.07 -14.67 32.60
CA ASN A 39 -8.97 -14.34 33.69
C ASN A 39 -10.41 -14.25 33.16
N SER A 40 -11.29 -15.07 33.68
CA SER A 40 -12.69 -15.16 33.22
C SER A 40 -13.55 -13.92 33.56
N GLY A 41 -13.05 -12.99 34.37
CA GLY A 41 -13.84 -11.91 34.94
C GLY A 41 -14.79 -12.34 36.06
N TRP A 42 -14.91 -13.63 36.35
CA TRP A 42 -15.70 -14.16 37.46
C TRP A 42 -14.88 -14.12 38.75
N VAL A 43 -15.52 -13.65 39.83
CA VAL A 43 -14.93 -13.59 41.17
C VAL A 43 -15.61 -14.62 42.06
N MET A 44 -14.82 -15.59 42.54
CA MET A 44 -15.26 -16.56 43.55
C MET A 44 -14.31 -16.53 44.76
N GLY A 45 -14.87 -16.40 45.97
CA GLY A 45 -14.07 -16.33 47.20
C GLY A 45 -13.08 -15.12 47.21
N GLY A 46 -13.47 -13.99 46.57
CA GLY A 46 -12.65 -12.78 46.48
C GLY A 46 -11.46 -12.87 45.51
N LYS A 47 -11.40 -13.89 44.66
CA LYS A 47 -10.32 -14.10 43.65
C LYS A 47 -10.94 -14.24 42.25
N ASN A 48 -10.27 -13.63 41.26
CA ASN A 48 -10.58 -13.85 39.86
C ASN A 48 -10.31 -15.33 39.51
N GLN A 49 -11.23 -15.93 38.79
CA GLN A 49 -11.11 -17.31 38.32
C GLN A 49 -10.41 -17.35 36.96
N LEU A 50 -9.54 -18.33 36.77
CA LEU A 50 -8.95 -18.65 35.49
C LEU A 50 -9.93 -19.46 34.65
N SER A 51 -10.03 -19.13 33.37
CA SER A 51 -10.70 -19.93 32.35
C SER A 51 -9.68 -20.39 31.32
N LEU A 52 -9.96 -21.53 30.71
CA LEU A 52 -9.23 -22.01 29.54
C LEU A 52 -10.09 -21.74 28.31
N GLU A 53 -9.47 -21.17 27.29
CA GLU A 53 -10.08 -21.04 25.99
C GLU A 53 -10.09 -22.39 25.25
N ALA A 54 -10.95 -22.53 24.24
CA ALA A 54 -10.94 -23.68 23.37
C ALA A 54 -9.56 -23.84 22.70
N PRO A 55 -9.08 -25.06 22.46
CA PRO A 55 -7.79 -25.26 21.82
C PRO A 55 -7.77 -24.66 20.42
N THR A 56 -6.63 -24.08 20.05
CA THR A 56 -6.41 -23.55 18.71
C THR A 56 -6.54 -24.68 17.69
N VAL A 57 -7.41 -24.49 16.69
CA VAL A 57 -7.54 -25.43 15.59
C VAL A 57 -6.44 -25.19 14.57
N ILE A 58 -5.77 -26.27 14.18
CA ILE A 58 -4.70 -26.25 13.19
C ILE A 58 -5.15 -27.09 12.00
N SER A 59 -4.87 -26.59 10.79
CA SER A 59 -5.10 -27.37 9.57
C SER A 59 -4.03 -28.43 9.41
N ASP A 60 -4.44 -29.66 9.13
CA ASP A 60 -3.51 -30.78 8.87
C ASP A 60 -2.64 -30.57 7.62
N GLY A 61 -3.08 -29.70 6.70
CA GLY A 61 -2.38 -29.36 5.46
C GLY A 61 -1.46 -28.14 5.57
N LEU A 62 -1.20 -27.60 6.77
CA LEU A 62 -0.37 -26.42 6.93
C LEU A 62 1.09 -26.73 6.55
N THR A 63 1.62 -26.00 5.56
CA THR A 63 2.97 -26.17 5.03
C THR A 63 3.62 -24.81 4.79
N TRP A 64 4.85 -24.82 4.30
CA TRP A 64 5.62 -23.61 3.97
C TRP A 64 5.03 -22.89 2.76
N GLU A 65 5.11 -21.58 2.79
CA GLU A 65 4.93 -20.77 1.60
C GLU A 65 6.08 -21.01 0.62
N ARG A 66 5.79 -20.98 -0.65
CA ARG A 66 6.77 -21.22 -1.71
C ARG A 66 6.98 -19.96 -2.53
N VAL A 67 8.23 -19.52 -2.66
CA VAL A 67 8.61 -18.36 -3.48
C VAL A 67 9.41 -18.85 -4.67
N SER A 68 8.83 -18.77 -5.86
CA SER A 68 9.49 -19.08 -7.13
C SER A 68 9.81 -17.80 -7.87
N THR A 69 11.07 -17.63 -8.28
CA THR A 69 11.52 -16.42 -8.98
C THR A 69 12.20 -16.80 -10.28
N LEU A 70 11.78 -16.18 -11.37
CA LEU A 70 12.51 -16.10 -12.64
C LEU A 70 13.12 -14.71 -12.73
N ASP A 71 14.42 -14.65 -13.03
CA ASP A 71 15.16 -13.40 -13.20
C ASP A 71 15.91 -13.43 -14.52
N LEU A 72 15.82 -12.35 -15.29
CA LEU A 72 16.49 -12.15 -16.57
C LEU A 72 17.24 -10.82 -16.53
N GLY A 73 18.54 -10.87 -16.74
CA GLY A 73 19.39 -9.68 -16.64
C GLY A 73 20.35 -9.49 -17.81
N VAL A 74 20.74 -8.25 -18.01
CA VAL A 74 21.77 -7.88 -18.98
C VAL A 74 22.73 -6.89 -18.35
N ASP A 75 24.03 -7.20 -18.46
CA ASP A 75 25.14 -6.30 -18.09
C ASP A 75 25.84 -5.84 -19.35
N MET A 76 25.98 -4.56 -19.53
CA MET A 76 26.67 -3.94 -20.65
C MET A 76 27.75 -2.98 -20.17
N ARG A 77 28.89 -2.98 -20.84
CA ARG A 77 29.97 -2.02 -20.65
C ARG A 77 30.33 -1.36 -21.98
N PHE A 78 30.46 -0.06 -21.97
CA PHE A 78 30.74 0.76 -23.13
C PHE A 78 31.99 1.61 -22.91
N PHE A 79 32.59 2.08 -24.01
CA PHE A 79 33.68 3.04 -24.03
C PHE A 79 34.84 2.61 -23.11
N LYS A 80 35.42 1.45 -23.34
CA LYS A 80 36.49 0.88 -22.51
C LYS A 80 36.12 0.75 -21.02
N ASN A 81 34.89 0.39 -20.75
CA ASN A 81 34.29 0.24 -19.40
C ASN A 81 33.97 1.54 -18.65
N GLU A 82 34.04 2.71 -19.30
CA GLU A 82 33.68 3.96 -18.65
C GLU A 82 32.20 4.05 -18.33
N LEU A 83 31.31 3.53 -19.20
CA LEU A 83 29.87 3.49 -18.97
C LEU A 83 29.42 2.04 -18.75
N GLY A 84 28.73 1.81 -17.65
CA GLY A 84 28.07 0.56 -17.31
C GLY A 84 26.55 0.71 -17.31
N VAL A 85 25.86 -0.30 -17.80
CA VAL A 85 24.40 -0.43 -17.74
C VAL A 85 24.07 -1.83 -17.31
N THR A 86 23.29 -1.96 -16.26
CA THR A 86 22.73 -3.24 -15.77
C THR A 86 21.23 -3.11 -15.76
N PHE A 87 20.55 -4.05 -16.37
CA PHE A 87 19.10 -4.13 -16.36
C PHE A 87 18.67 -5.54 -15.94
N ASP A 88 17.72 -5.61 -15.02
CA ASP A 88 17.12 -6.86 -14.55
C ASP A 88 15.60 -6.77 -14.65
N TYR A 89 14.98 -7.85 -15.09
CA TYR A 89 13.54 -8.08 -15.00
C TYR A 89 13.29 -9.37 -14.24
N TYR A 90 12.40 -9.32 -13.26
CA TYR A 90 12.03 -10.49 -12.48
C TYR A 90 10.53 -10.71 -12.42
N HIS A 91 10.17 -11.98 -12.41
CA HIS A 91 8.82 -12.47 -12.16
C HIS A 91 8.87 -13.44 -10.99
N ARG A 92 8.18 -13.09 -9.91
CA ARG A 92 8.14 -13.86 -8.67
C ARG A 92 6.70 -14.27 -8.38
N VAL A 93 6.52 -15.54 -8.04
CA VAL A 93 5.23 -16.07 -7.55
C VAL A 93 5.45 -16.62 -6.15
N THR A 94 4.73 -16.04 -5.19
CA THR A 94 4.63 -16.57 -3.83
C THR A 94 3.33 -17.34 -3.75
N SER A 95 3.41 -18.65 -3.67
CA SER A 95 2.27 -19.58 -3.59
C SER A 95 2.15 -20.20 -2.20
N ASP A 96 1.01 -20.81 -1.95
CA ASP A 96 0.72 -21.48 -0.69
C ASP A 96 0.78 -20.53 0.52
N MET A 97 0.48 -19.23 0.31
CA MET A 97 0.47 -18.23 1.38
C MET A 97 -0.58 -18.56 2.42
N HIS A 98 -0.25 -18.31 3.67
CA HIS A 98 -1.16 -18.53 4.78
C HIS A 98 -2.31 -17.53 4.75
N THR A 99 -3.53 -18.05 4.60
CA THR A 99 -4.77 -17.28 4.66
C THR A 99 -5.69 -17.84 5.74
N ALA A 100 -6.68 -17.07 6.18
CA ALA A 100 -7.75 -17.63 6.99
C ALA A 100 -8.52 -18.66 6.16
N GLY A 101 -8.86 -19.80 6.73
CA GLY A 101 -9.74 -20.78 6.09
C GLY A 101 -11.17 -20.26 5.89
N GLU A 102 -12.06 -21.12 5.44
CA GLU A 102 -13.50 -20.80 5.38
C GLU A 102 -14.06 -20.53 6.78
N ALA A 103 -14.99 -19.58 6.85
CA ALA A 103 -15.62 -19.22 8.12
C ALA A 103 -16.33 -20.42 8.73
N LEU A 104 -15.99 -20.76 9.96
CA LEU A 104 -16.65 -21.81 10.71
C LEU A 104 -17.94 -21.28 11.35
N PRO A 105 -18.99 -22.13 11.51
CA PRO A 105 -20.18 -21.74 12.25
C PRO A 105 -19.81 -21.26 13.67
N SER A 106 -20.50 -20.23 14.17
CA SER A 106 -20.24 -19.69 15.52
C SER A 106 -20.39 -20.74 16.65
N THR A 107 -21.16 -21.77 16.41
CA THR A 107 -21.35 -22.93 17.32
C THR A 107 -20.08 -23.80 17.45
N PHE A 108 -19.12 -23.66 16.54
CA PHE A 108 -17.86 -24.40 16.61
C PHE A 108 -16.99 -23.97 17.81
N GLY A 109 -17.12 -22.73 18.25
CA GLY A 109 -16.49 -22.21 19.47
C GLY A 109 -14.97 -22.01 19.39
N ALA A 110 -14.37 -22.07 18.19
CA ALA A 110 -12.95 -21.77 17.98
C ALA A 110 -12.74 -20.92 16.73
N ALA A 111 -11.59 -20.25 16.68
CA ALA A 111 -11.21 -19.45 15.52
C ALA A 111 -10.95 -20.34 14.29
N THR A 112 -11.22 -19.79 13.12
CA THR A 112 -10.96 -20.45 11.84
C THR A 112 -9.45 -20.74 11.69
N PRO A 113 -9.05 -21.99 11.38
CA PRO A 113 -7.65 -22.33 11.17
C PRO A 113 -7.09 -21.63 9.92
N LYS A 114 -5.80 -21.38 9.93
CA LYS A 114 -5.07 -20.94 8.74
C LYS A 114 -4.92 -22.09 7.75
N ILE A 115 -4.95 -21.78 6.48
CA ILE A 115 -4.73 -22.73 5.37
C ILE A 115 -3.71 -22.13 4.39
N ASN A 116 -3.04 -22.98 3.62
CA ASN A 116 -2.18 -22.57 2.52
C ASN A 116 -3.01 -22.42 1.25
N PHE A 117 -3.40 -21.20 0.90
CA PHE A 117 -4.26 -20.96 -0.26
C PHE A 117 -3.84 -19.75 -1.09
N GLY A 118 -3.38 -18.68 -0.45
CA GLY A 118 -3.10 -17.42 -1.12
C GLY A 118 -1.96 -17.51 -2.13
N GLU A 119 -2.03 -16.67 -3.16
CA GLU A 119 -0.96 -16.50 -4.15
C GLU A 119 -0.77 -15.03 -4.47
N LEU A 120 0.50 -14.61 -4.54
CA LEU A 120 0.92 -13.27 -4.88
C LEU A 120 1.90 -13.33 -6.05
N THR A 121 1.65 -12.55 -7.07
CA THR A 121 2.57 -12.38 -8.19
C THR A 121 3.22 -11.00 -8.11
N THR A 122 4.55 -10.98 -8.16
CA THR A 122 5.37 -9.77 -8.19
C THR A 122 6.09 -9.69 -9.52
N ASN A 123 5.90 -8.59 -10.25
CA ASN A 123 6.65 -8.27 -11.46
C ASN A 123 7.45 -6.99 -11.20
N GLY A 124 8.73 -7.04 -11.45
CA GLY A 124 9.58 -5.87 -11.27
C GLY A 124 10.69 -5.79 -12.29
N TRP A 125 11.27 -4.60 -12.40
CA TRP A 125 12.48 -4.36 -13.17
C TRP A 125 13.37 -3.36 -12.45
N GLU A 126 14.66 -3.48 -12.67
CA GLU A 126 15.68 -2.63 -12.11
C GLU A 126 16.65 -2.18 -13.20
N LEU A 127 17.02 -0.92 -13.17
CA LEU A 127 18.00 -0.34 -14.07
C LEU A 127 19.06 0.39 -13.24
N ALA A 128 20.32 0.03 -13.46
CA ALA A 128 21.45 0.76 -12.91
C ALA A 128 22.37 1.21 -14.04
N VAL A 129 22.83 2.46 -13.94
CA VAL A 129 23.77 3.06 -14.86
C VAL A 129 24.92 3.63 -14.06
N ASP A 130 26.15 3.33 -14.44
CA ASP A 130 27.36 3.91 -13.85
C ASP A 130 28.25 4.48 -14.93
N TYR A 131 28.87 5.63 -14.64
CA TYR A 131 29.84 6.29 -15.50
C TYR A 131 31.06 6.72 -14.68
N ASN A 132 32.25 6.41 -15.19
CA ASN A 132 33.51 6.80 -14.58
C ASN A 132 34.46 7.27 -15.67
N HIS A 133 34.98 8.46 -15.53
CA HIS A 133 35.96 9.02 -16.46
C HIS A 133 37.10 9.74 -15.73
N ARG A 134 38.30 9.58 -16.24
CA ARG A 134 39.48 10.31 -15.75
C ARG A 134 40.09 11.13 -16.86
N PHE A 135 40.11 12.43 -16.67
CA PHE A 135 40.69 13.38 -17.58
C PHE A 135 42.21 13.41 -17.50
N ALA A 136 42.86 13.86 -18.57
CA ALA A 136 44.31 13.97 -18.65
C ALA A 136 44.92 14.90 -17.57
N ASN A 137 44.16 15.88 -17.06
CA ASN A 137 44.59 16.80 -15.99
C ASN A 137 44.48 16.18 -14.58
N GLY A 138 44.14 14.88 -14.50
CA GLY A 138 43.99 14.13 -13.26
C GLY A 138 42.65 14.26 -12.56
N LEU A 139 41.70 15.05 -13.09
CA LEU A 139 40.33 15.11 -12.59
C LEU A 139 39.61 13.77 -12.91
N GLY A 140 39.14 13.11 -11.89
CA GLY A 140 38.22 11.96 -12.02
C GLY A 140 36.79 12.40 -11.73
N ILE A 141 35.85 11.93 -12.53
CA ILE A 141 34.43 12.08 -12.28
C ILE A 141 33.76 10.70 -12.24
N SER A 142 32.75 10.54 -11.38
CA SER A 142 31.93 9.36 -11.32
C SER A 142 30.46 9.74 -11.15
N ALA A 143 29.60 8.98 -11.78
CA ALA A 143 28.18 9.09 -11.60
C ALA A 143 27.56 7.69 -11.53
N ARG A 144 26.62 7.48 -10.67
CA ARG A 144 25.81 6.25 -10.61
C ARG A 144 24.37 6.61 -10.38
N ALA A 145 23.48 6.01 -11.15
CA ALA A 145 22.04 6.14 -10.99
C ALA A 145 21.40 4.75 -10.97
N SER A 146 20.36 4.58 -10.18
CA SER A 146 19.53 3.40 -10.21
C SER A 146 18.05 3.79 -10.10
N VAL A 147 17.22 3.00 -10.74
CA VAL A 147 15.75 3.07 -10.62
C VAL A 147 15.19 1.66 -10.64
N SER A 148 14.22 1.41 -9.77
CA SER A 148 13.46 0.17 -9.72
C SER A 148 11.96 0.46 -9.77
N HIS A 149 11.22 -0.50 -10.28
CA HIS A 149 9.76 -0.49 -10.32
C HIS A 149 9.23 -1.87 -10.01
N VAL A 150 8.20 -1.94 -9.16
CA VAL A 150 7.58 -3.19 -8.76
C VAL A 150 6.06 -3.08 -8.75
N VAL A 151 5.40 -4.14 -9.18
CA VAL A 151 3.95 -4.31 -9.07
C VAL A 151 3.65 -5.68 -8.47
N GLU A 152 2.90 -5.68 -7.40
CA GLU A 152 2.49 -6.88 -6.69
C GLU A 152 0.98 -7.03 -6.77
N ARG A 153 0.51 -8.22 -7.18
CA ARG A 153 -0.92 -8.53 -7.29
C ARG A 153 -1.25 -9.84 -6.62
N ILE A 154 -2.33 -9.86 -5.88
CA ILE A 154 -2.92 -11.08 -5.35
C ILE A 154 -3.57 -11.82 -6.53
N THR A 155 -3.06 -13.00 -6.85
CA THR A 155 -3.54 -13.82 -7.96
C THR A 155 -4.46 -14.96 -7.50
N LYS A 156 -4.45 -15.24 -6.18
CA LYS A 156 -5.35 -16.22 -5.58
C LYS A 156 -5.73 -15.82 -4.15
N TRP A 157 -6.98 -15.84 -3.84
CA TRP A 157 -7.49 -15.53 -2.50
C TRP A 157 -8.76 -16.35 -2.20
N ASN A 158 -8.91 -16.82 -0.97
CA ASN A 158 -9.99 -17.73 -0.59
C ASN A 158 -11.33 -17.07 -0.24
N LYS A 159 -11.42 -15.73 -0.27
CA LYS A 159 -12.67 -15.01 -0.09
C LYS A 159 -13.25 -14.60 -1.43
N THR A 160 -14.47 -15.00 -1.70
CA THR A 160 -15.17 -14.75 -2.96
C THR A 160 -15.99 -13.46 -2.96
N ASP A 161 -16.19 -12.85 -1.79
CA ASP A 161 -16.97 -11.61 -1.64
C ASP A 161 -16.28 -10.38 -2.23
N ARG A 162 -14.97 -10.46 -2.50
CA ARG A 162 -14.12 -9.40 -3.05
C ARG A 162 -14.35 -8.04 -2.40
N ASN A 163 -14.49 -8.05 -1.06
CA ASN A 163 -14.63 -6.82 -0.28
C ASN A 163 -13.38 -5.95 -0.41
N ILE A 164 -13.56 -4.66 -0.73
CA ILE A 164 -12.46 -3.73 -1.02
C ILE A 164 -11.62 -3.36 0.20
N ASP A 165 -12.16 -3.48 1.41
CA ASP A 165 -11.42 -3.28 2.67
C ASP A 165 -10.46 -4.43 2.97
N GLY A 166 -10.72 -5.60 2.39
CA GLY A 166 -9.92 -6.80 2.58
C GLY A 166 -8.94 -7.07 1.43
N ASN A 167 -8.39 -8.28 1.46
CA ASN A 167 -7.67 -8.85 0.33
C ASN A 167 -8.65 -9.58 -0.59
N TYR A 168 -8.45 -9.47 -1.90
CA TYR A 168 -9.24 -10.13 -2.93
C TYR A 168 -8.37 -10.46 -4.15
N GLU A 169 -8.81 -11.39 -4.96
CA GLU A 169 -8.13 -11.76 -6.21
C GLU A 169 -8.15 -10.59 -7.21
N GLY A 170 -6.98 -10.25 -7.73
CA GLY A 170 -6.75 -9.10 -8.61
C GLY A 170 -6.28 -7.84 -7.88
N LYS A 171 -6.36 -7.77 -6.53
CA LYS A 171 -5.92 -6.62 -5.75
C LYS A 171 -4.44 -6.36 -5.98
N ARG A 172 -4.10 -5.11 -6.30
CA ARG A 172 -2.73 -4.64 -6.22
C ARG A 172 -2.41 -4.32 -4.76
N LEU A 173 -1.29 -4.83 -4.25
CA LEU A 173 -0.88 -4.50 -2.89
C LEU A 173 -0.68 -2.99 -2.75
N GLY A 174 -1.12 -2.48 -1.62
CA GLY A 174 -1.00 -1.07 -1.29
C GLY A 174 -2.05 -0.16 -1.93
N GLU A 175 -2.99 -0.65 -2.74
CA GLU A 175 -4.04 0.20 -3.30
C GLU A 175 -4.94 0.78 -2.21
N ILE A 176 -5.27 2.05 -2.40
CA ILE A 176 -6.11 2.83 -1.50
C ILE A 176 -7.43 3.10 -2.22
N TRP A 177 -8.51 2.55 -1.68
CA TRP A 177 -9.87 2.86 -2.12
C TRP A 177 -10.39 4.10 -1.40
N GLY A 178 -11.15 4.93 -2.10
CA GLY A 178 -11.75 6.12 -1.52
C GLY A 178 -12.59 6.90 -2.52
N TYR A 179 -13.15 8.00 -2.04
CA TYR A 179 -13.95 8.91 -2.85
C TYR A 179 -13.06 9.93 -3.52
N GLU A 180 -13.42 10.32 -4.75
CA GLU A 180 -12.77 11.42 -5.43
C GLU A 180 -13.40 12.75 -4.99
N SER A 181 -12.58 13.69 -4.52
CA SER A 181 -13.04 15.05 -4.19
C SER A 181 -13.44 15.79 -5.48
N ASP A 182 -14.60 16.43 -5.46
CA ASP A 182 -14.99 17.38 -6.48
C ASP A 182 -14.49 18.80 -6.12
N ARG A 183 -15.05 19.37 -5.06
CA ARG A 183 -14.75 20.68 -4.51
C ARG A 183 -15.33 20.79 -3.10
N LEU A 184 -15.17 21.93 -2.47
CA LEU A 184 -15.95 22.25 -1.28
C LEU A 184 -17.38 22.66 -1.67
N PHE A 185 -18.36 22.26 -0.87
CA PHE A 185 -19.71 22.77 -1.03
C PHE A 185 -19.72 24.30 -0.92
N GLN A 186 -20.46 24.94 -1.82
CA GLN A 186 -20.69 26.38 -1.83
C GLN A 186 -22.10 26.70 -1.29
N VAL A 187 -22.32 27.93 -0.86
CA VAL A 187 -23.65 28.38 -0.42
C VAL A 187 -24.69 28.17 -1.51
N ASP A 188 -24.28 28.32 -2.78
CA ASP A 188 -25.14 28.15 -3.96
C ASP A 188 -25.58 26.68 -4.19
N ASP A 189 -24.96 25.72 -3.55
CA ASP A 189 -25.39 24.31 -3.60
C ASP A 189 -26.61 24.05 -2.71
N PHE A 190 -27.00 25.00 -1.85
CA PHE A 190 -28.05 24.82 -0.88
C PHE A 190 -29.19 25.83 -1.02
N ASN A 191 -30.38 25.41 -0.62
CA ASN A 191 -31.45 26.28 -0.21
C ASN A 191 -31.24 26.63 1.27
N VAL A 192 -31.14 27.92 1.58
CA VAL A 192 -30.85 28.40 2.94
C VAL A 192 -32.14 28.92 3.56
N THR A 193 -32.51 28.34 4.70
CA THR A 193 -33.64 28.81 5.55
C THR A 193 -33.14 29.15 6.94
N THR A 194 -33.96 29.79 7.74
CA THR A 194 -33.65 30.11 9.15
C THR A 194 -34.65 29.38 10.03
N ASP A 195 -34.18 28.66 11.04
CA ASP A 195 -35.03 27.98 12.01
C ASP A 195 -35.64 28.98 13.03
N ALA A 196 -36.50 28.47 13.92
CA ALA A 196 -37.14 29.26 14.97
C ALA A 196 -36.17 29.91 15.98
N ASN A 197 -34.94 29.42 16.05
CA ASN A 197 -33.87 29.93 16.94
C ASN A 197 -32.93 30.90 16.21
N GLY A 198 -33.20 31.26 14.96
CA GLY A 198 -32.35 32.14 14.13
C GLY A 198 -31.14 31.46 13.50
N LYS A 199 -31.02 30.12 13.59
CA LYS A 199 -29.91 29.35 13.00
C LYS A 199 -30.20 29.09 11.53
N LYS A 200 -29.17 29.23 10.66
CA LYS A 200 -29.25 28.87 9.26
C LYS A 200 -29.34 27.35 9.10
N VAL A 201 -30.27 26.91 8.29
CA VAL A 201 -30.46 25.51 7.88
C VAL A 201 -30.19 25.41 6.39
N TYR A 202 -29.29 24.49 6.03
CA TYR A 202 -28.85 24.26 4.67
C TYR A 202 -29.49 22.96 4.15
N THR A 203 -30.22 23.04 3.05
CA THR A 203 -30.83 21.89 2.37
C THR A 203 -30.29 21.84 0.95
N LEU A 204 -29.72 20.69 0.52
CA LEU A 204 -29.16 20.55 -0.82
C LEU A 204 -30.20 20.89 -1.89
N LYS A 205 -29.77 21.60 -2.93
CA LYS A 205 -30.58 21.86 -4.12
C LYS A 205 -30.73 20.61 -4.97
N ASP A 206 -31.81 20.55 -5.74
CA ASP A 206 -32.02 19.48 -6.70
C ASP A 206 -30.86 19.42 -7.70
N GLY A 207 -30.41 18.20 -7.99
CA GLY A 207 -29.31 17.95 -8.91
C GLY A 207 -27.92 17.92 -8.29
N ILE A 208 -27.78 18.29 -7.01
CA ILE A 208 -26.54 18.11 -6.25
C ILE A 208 -26.53 16.70 -5.62
N PRO A 209 -25.49 15.89 -5.82
CA PRO A 209 -25.39 14.57 -5.22
C PRO A 209 -25.49 14.61 -3.70
N SER A 210 -26.35 13.77 -3.14
CA SER A 210 -26.58 13.68 -1.69
C SER A 210 -25.50 12.84 -1.03
N GLN A 211 -24.90 13.35 0.04
CA GLN A 211 -23.94 12.63 0.91
C GLN A 211 -24.58 12.21 2.25
N ALA A 212 -25.92 12.11 2.30
CA ALA A 212 -26.67 11.86 3.52
C ALA A 212 -26.26 10.56 4.25
N LEU A 213 -25.72 9.57 3.52
CA LEU A 213 -25.21 8.32 4.10
C LEU A 213 -24.11 8.56 5.13
N TYR A 214 -23.35 9.66 4.98
CA TYR A 214 -22.23 10.02 5.87
C TYR A 214 -22.62 11.02 6.97
N GLU A 215 -23.86 11.46 6.98
CA GLU A 215 -24.37 12.29 8.06
C GLU A 215 -24.63 11.46 9.31
N LYS A 216 -23.98 11.78 10.41
CA LYS A 216 -24.13 11.07 11.69
C LYS A 216 -24.51 12.02 12.81
N GLY A 217 -25.53 11.65 13.57
CA GLY A 217 -26.00 12.45 14.70
C GLY A 217 -26.43 13.84 14.25
N ALA A 218 -25.85 14.86 14.85
CA ALA A 218 -26.11 16.28 14.54
C ALA A 218 -25.35 16.81 13.32
N PHE A 219 -24.40 16.03 12.77
CA PHE A 219 -23.64 16.46 11.62
C PHE A 219 -24.49 16.42 10.35
N LYS A 220 -24.49 17.54 9.64
CA LYS A 220 -25.09 17.72 8.33
C LYS A 220 -24.12 18.45 7.43
N PHE A 221 -24.02 18.02 6.17
CA PHE A 221 -23.19 18.73 5.21
C PHE A 221 -23.69 20.15 4.98
N GLN A 222 -22.74 21.08 4.95
CA GLN A 222 -22.98 22.50 4.80
C GLN A 222 -21.90 23.14 3.92
N PRO A 223 -22.04 24.41 3.52
CA PRO A 223 -20.99 25.12 2.81
C PRO A 223 -19.65 25.05 3.54
N GLY A 224 -18.57 24.73 2.82
CA GLY A 224 -17.22 24.50 3.33
C GLY A 224 -16.86 23.02 3.53
N ASP A 225 -17.82 22.12 3.60
CA ASP A 225 -17.55 20.70 3.68
C ASP A 225 -17.15 20.12 2.30
N MET A 226 -16.44 18.97 2.30
CA MET A 226 -15.99 18.31 1.09
C MET A 226 -17.18 17.72 0.32
N LYS A 227 -17.29 18.08 -0.95
CA LYS A 227 -18.19 17.46 -1.92
C LYS A 227 -17.43 16.39 -2.71
N TYR A 228 -17.97 15.20 -2.74
CA TYR A 228 -17.43 14.09 -3.53
C TYR A 228 -18.09 14.01 -4.90
N LYS A 229 -17.38 13.38 -5.86
CA LYS A 229 -17.91 13.11 -7.19
C LYS A 229 -18.84 11.91 -7.13
N ASP A 230 -19.99 12.08 -7.75
CA ASP A 230 -20.93 11.01 -8.09
C ASP A 230 -20.37 10.30 -9.35
N LEU A 231 -19.89 9.07 -9.17
CA LEU A 231 -19.23 8.33 -10.23
C LEU A 231 -20.19 7.46 -11.05
N ASP A 232 -21.30 7.03 -10.46
CA ASP A 232 -22.30 6.19 -11.13
C ASP A 232 -23.51 6.99 -11.65
N GLY A 233 -23.64 8.26 -11.23
CA GLY A 233 -24.66 9.20 -11.73
C GLY A 233 -26.03 9.04 -11.08
N ASP A 234 -26.14 8.34 -9.96
CA ASP A 234 -27.41 8.09 -9.26
C ASP A 234 -27.83 9.25 -8.34
N LYS A 235 -27.00 10.30 -8.25
CA LYS A 235 -27.15 11.50 -7.40
C LYS A 235 -27.06 11.21 -5.90
N LYS A 236 -26.38 10.15 -5.52
CA LYS A 236 -26.08 9.82 -4.14
C LYS A 236 -24.65 9.36 -4.04
N ILE A 237 -23.95 9.77 -2.99
CA ILE A 237 -22.61 9.27 -2.72
C ILE A 237 -22.73 8.07 -1.79
N THR A 238 -22.36 6.90 -2.30
CA THR A 238 -22.49 5.62 -1.60
C THR A 238 -21.22 4.77 -1.71
N TYR A 239 -21.14 3.76 -0.89
CA TYR A 239 -20.10 2.72 -0.98
C TYR A 239 -20.63 1.43 -1.66
N GLY A 240 -21.87 1.45 -2.20
CA GLY A 240 -22.51 0.28 -2.76
C GLY A 240 -22.55 -0.87 -1.75
N LYS A 241 -22.12 -2.06 -2.17
CA LYS A 241 -21.92 -3.22 -1.30
C LYS A 241 -20.50 -3.33 -0.74
N ASN A 242 -19.66 -2.34 -0.99
CA ASN A 242 -18.24 -2.32 -0.60
C ASN A 242 -17.44 -3.49 -1.21
N THR A 243 -17.79 -3.88 -2.44
CA THR A 243 -17.10 -4.92 -3.21
C THR A 243 -16.54 -4.36 -4.50
N VAL A 244 -15.63 -5.08 -5.14
CA VAL A 244 -15.04 -4.66 -6.43
C VAL A 244 -16.11 -4.51 -7.52
N GLU A 245 -17.16 -5.34 -7.48
CA GLU A 245 -18.26 -5.33 -8.45
C GLU A 245 -19.31 -4.26 -8.16
N ASP A 246 -19.42 -3.84 -6.90
CA ASP A 246 -20.41 -2.85 -6.46
C ASP A 246 -19.76 -2.00 -5.35
N HIS A 247 -18.92 -1.04 -5.79
CA HIS A 247 -18.16 -0.15 -4.93
C HIS A 247 -18.79 1.25 -4.79
N GLY A 248 -19.98 1.47 -5.39
CA GLY A 248 -20.62 2.78 -5.42
C GLY A 248 -19.70 3.84 -6.03
N ASP A 249 -19.55 4.97 -5.35
CA ASP A 249 -18.72 6.09 -5.80
C ASP A 249 -17.25 5.99 -5.35
N GLN A 250 -16.85 4.83 -4.83
CA GLN A 250 -15.44 4.61 -4.48
C GLN A 250 -14.65 4.18 -5.71
N LYS A 251 -13.37 4.50 -5.73
CA LYS A 251 -12.40 4.00 -6.71
C LYS A 251 -11.02 3.89 -6.09
N VAL A 252 -10.10 3.22 -6.76
CA VAL A 252 -8.68 3.27 -6.35
C VAL A 252 -8.15 4.67 -6.60
N ILE A 253 -7.87 5.42 -5.53
CA ILE A 253 -7.40 6.80 -5.55
C ILE A 253 -5.89 6.93 -5.38
N GLY A 254 -5.23 5.87 -4.96
CA GLY A 254 -3.78 5.88 -4.75
C GLY A 254 -3.19 4.52 -4.42
N ASN A 255 -1.90 4.53 -4.12
CA ASN A 255 -1.18 3.35 -3.62
C ASN A 255 -0.13 3.78 -2.59
N TYR A 256 -0.15 3.18 -1.39
CA TYR A 256 0.79 3.51 -0.33
C TYR A 256 2.17 2.86 -0.50
N LEU A 257 2.31 1.87 -1.39
CA LEU A 257 3.61 1.30 -1.74
C LEU A 257 4.26 2.13 -2.85
N PRO A 258 5.58 2.34 -2.78
CA PRO A 258 6.30 3.04 -3.83
C PRO A 258 6.15 2.35 -5.18
N ASN A 259 5.83 3.12 -6.22
CA ASN A 259 5.87 2.59 -7.58
C ASN A 259 7.28 2.60 -8.15
N TYR A 260 8.08 3.60 -7.76
CA TYR A 260 9.45 3.77 -8.19
C TYR A 260 10.33 4.12 -6.99
N GLU A 261 11.48 3.48 -6.91
CA GLU A 261 12.55 3.89 -6.02
C GLU A 261 13.76 4.22 -6.88
N TYR A 262 14.42 5.33 -6.58
CA TYR A 262 15.57 5.77 -7.36
C TYR A 262 16.64 6.38 -6.48
N SER A 263 17.87 6.24 -6.94
CA SER A 263 19.01 6.89 -6.32
C SER A 263 19.99 7.37 -7.37
N PHE A 264 20.78 8.39 -7.03
CA PHE A 264 21.94 8.75 -7.79
C PHE A 264 23.06 9.26 -6.90
N THR A 265 24.29 8.94 -7.30
CA THR A 265 25.52 9.37 -6.65
C THR A 265 26.37 10.12 -7.66
N LEU A 266 26.90 11.26 -7.27
CA LEU A 266 27.87 12.01 -8.03
C LEU A 266 29.18 12.05 -7.25
N GLY A 267 30.30 11.82 -7.91
CA GLY A 267 31.60 11.87 -7.31
C GLY A 267 32.61 12.63 -8.20
N ALA A 268 33.53 13.28 -7.55
CA ALA A 268 34.70 13.92 -8.23
C ALA A 268 35.93 13.79 -7.35
N ASN A 269 37.07 13.56 -7.97
CA ASN A 269 38.37 13.57 -7.26
C ASN A 269 39.39 14.33 -8.06
N TRP A 270 40.17 15.19 -7.41
CA TRP A 270 41.20 15.98 -8.02
C TRP A 270 42.23 16.46 -7.00
N LYS A 271 43.50 16.20 -7.28
CA LYS A 271 44.68 16.68 -6.49
C LYS A 271 44.53 16.41 -4.98
N GLY A 272 44.00 15.24 -4.56
CA GLY A 272 43.85 14.85 -3.16
C GLY A 272 42.56 15.36 -2.50
N ILE A 273 41.69 16.00 -3.27
CA ILE A 273 40.35 16.40 -2.82
C ILE A 273 39.35 15.43 -3.42
N ASP A 274 38.47 14.86 -2.58
CA ASP A 274 37.39 13.98 -2.98
C ASP A 274 36.05 14.61 -2.61
N PHE A 275 35.11 14.57 -3.54
CA PHE A 275 33.71 14.98 -3.34
C PHE A 275 32.80 13.85 -3.69
N SER A 276 31.78 13.64 -2.85
CA SER A 276 30.67 12.68 -3.13
C SER A 276 29.36 13.27 -2.63
N ALA A 277 28.33 13.15 -3.46
CA ALA A 277 26.96 13.51 -3.12
C ALA A 277 26.04 12.34 -3.49
N TYR A 278 25.20 11.91 -2.52
CA TYR A 278 24.21 10.84 -2.69
C TYR A 278 22.81 11.40 -2.54
N PHE A 279 21.94 10.99 -3.43
CA PHE A 279 20.53 11.36 -3.45
C PHE A 279 19.68 10.10 -3.57
N GLN A 280 18.58 10.07 -2.83
CA GLN A 280 17.61 8.99 -2.88
C GLN A 280 16.21 9.57 -2.92
N GLY A 281 15.31 8.94 -3.65
CA GLY A 281 13.93 9.35 -3.75
C GLY A 281 12.98 8.21 -4.00
N VAL A 282 11.74 8.48 -3.68
CA VAL A 282 10.61 7.59 -3.91
C VAL A 282 9.63 8.32 -4.83
N GLY A 283 9.25 7.67 -5.92
CA GLY A 283 8.32 8.23 -6.88
C GLY A 283 6.95 7.56 -6.81
N LYS A 284 5.91 8.36 -6.96
CA LYS A 284 4.51 7.92 -7.06
C LYS A 284 4.09 7.01 -5.90
N ARG A 285 4.15 7.56 -4.71
CA ARG A 285 3.64 6.97 -3.48
C ARG A 285 2.59 7.89 -2.90
N ASP A 286 1.47 7.33 -2.53
CA ASP A 286 0.40 8.05 -1.85
C ASP A 286 0.44 7.76 -0.35
N PHE A 287 0.01 8.71 0.43
CA PHE A 287 -0.05 8.59 1.88
C PHE A 287 -1.45 9.00 2.36
N TRP A 288 -2.09 8.11 3.09
CA TRP A 288 -3.36 8.44 3.73
C TRP A 288 -3.08 9.23 5.00
N ALA A 289 -3.31 10.53 4.95
CA ALA A 289 -3.07 11.42 6.08
C ALA A 289 -4.13 11.20 7.17
N THR A 290 -3.68 10.93 8.39
CA THR A 290 -4.53 10.71 9.57
C THR A 290 -4.00 11.45 10.78
N GLY A 291 -4.86 11.63 11.78
CA GLY A 291 -4.51 12.29 13.02
C GLY A 291 -4.66 13.80 12.99
N SER A 292 -4.31 14.46 14.09
CA SER A 292 -4.55 15.89 14.31
C SER A 292 -3.63 16.83 13.54
N VAL A 293 -2.48 16.35 13.08
CA VAL A 293 -1.54 17.18 12.30
C VAL A 293 -2.09 17.57 10.93
N PRO A 294 -2.55 16.61 10.08
CA PRO A 294 -3.15 16.98 8.79
C PRO A 294 -4.63 17.36 8.88
N ILE A 295 -5.36 16.89 9.91
CA ILE A 295 -6.81 17.10 10.04
C ILE A 295 -7.08 17.93 11.29
N PRO A 296 -7.63 19.18 11.16
CA PRO A 296 -7.98 20.00 12.30
C PRO A 296 -8.88 19.23 13.28
N CYS A 297 -8.54 19.23 14.57
CA CYS A 297 -9.28 18.51 15.60
C CYS A 297 -9.48 17.01 15.29
N GLY A 298 -8.59 16.41 14.50
CA GLY A 298 -8.71 15.03 13.99
C GLY A 298 -8.28 13.94 14.97
N GLY A 299 -7.96 14.29 16.20
CA GLY A 299 -7.72 13.34 17.28
C GLY A 299 -9.02 12.75 17.83
N SER A 300 -8.90 11.66 18.58
CA SER A 300 -10.06 10.96 19.16
C SER A 300 -10.45 11.47 20.55
N GLY A 301 -9.83 12.55 21.03
CA GLY A 301 -9.94 13.02 22.41
C GLY A 301 -10.52 14.41 22.60
N TRP A 302 -11.07 14.64 23.76
CA TRP A 302 -11.43 15.97 24.21
C TRP A 302 -10.15 16.79 24.41
N GLY A 303 -10.05 17.94 23.74
CA GLY A 303 -8.94 18.87 23.92
C GLY A 303 -7.92 18.88 22.77
N ASP A 304 -8.25 18.30 21.63
CA ASP A 304 -7.44 18.45 20.41
C ASP A 304 -7.40 19.92 20.00
N SER A 305 -6.18 20.44 19.84
CA SER A 305 -5.94 21.81 19.41
C SER A 305 -5.73 21.86 17.90
N MET A 306 -6.10 22.97 17.29
CA MET A 306 -5.70 23.29 15.93
C MET A 306 -4.24 23.75 15.92
N PHE A 307 -3.50 23.37 14.89
CA PHE A 307 -2.16 23.87 14.64
C PHE A 307 -2.21 25.17 13.82
N ASP A 308 -1.20 26.00 13.91
CA ASP A 308 -1.13 27.29 13.23
C ASP A 308 -1.34 27.17 11.70
N HIS A 309 -0.75 26.16 11.07
CA HIS A 309 -0.93 25.88 9.62
C HIS A 309 -2.36 25.46 9.24
N GLN A 310 -3.22 25.14 10.20
CA GLN A 310 -4.63 24.78 10.00
C GLN A 310 -5.58 25.98 10.15
N MET A 311 -5.04 27.17 10.44
CA MET A 311 -5.85 28.39 10.63
C MET A 311 -6.33 29.01 9.32
N ASP A 312 -5.73 28.60 8.19
CA ASP A 312 -6.17 29.00 6.85
C ASP A 312 -7.24 28.02 6.35
N TYR A 313 -8.48 28.29 6.72
CA TYR A 313 -9.65 27.49 6.33
C TYR A 313 -10.71 28.35 5.62
N TRP A 314 -11.60 27.70 4.90
CA TRP A 314 -12.67 28.32 4.08
C TRP A 314 -13.69 29.10 4.91
#